data_11dce5b0b2d339f3e9627ffef2a15844
#
_entry.id   11dce5b0b2d339f3e9627ffef2a15844
#
_cell.length_a   1.000
_cell.length_b   1.000
_cell.length_c   1.000
_cell.angle_alpha   90.00
_cell.angle_beta   90.00
_cell.angle_gamma   90.00
#
_symmetry.space_group_name_H-M   'P 1'
#
loop_
_entity.id
_entity.type
_entity.pdbx_description
1 polymer ?
#
loop_
_entity_poly.entity_id
_entity_poly.type
_entity_poly.pdbx_seq_one_letter_code
_entity_poly.pdbx_strand_id
1 'polypeptide(L)'
;MKTYKEKMLILLVEKYRKSKKDSGTNVICRRTSISPVELYKKYNKNDGDLEEIEAVNQAAEACSRDGFLTFENNGFSSEIAKIYLVDEKVEEIEAYLESACGYESKSRKRQYVEQMIARYSGISPAADRECERLKGILVQNKIPNSYLQTEEVLKALTFIEKNETPLYVREASMMIYGSSKYLEENTLESVCNLL
;
A
#
# COMPACT_ATOMS: atom_id res chain seq x y z
N MET A 1 13.52 13.60 -1.39
CA MET A 1 14.07 12.24 -1.58
C MET A 1 13.94 11.51 -0.24
N LYS A 2 13.50 10.24 -0.20
CA LYS A 2 13.34 9.51 1.07
C LYS A 2 14.70 9.17 1.66
N THR A 3 14.86 9.37 2.97
CA THR A 3 16.06 9.00 3.75
C THR A 3 16.19 7.48 3.87
N TYR A 4 17.36 6.96 4.24
CA TYR A 4 17.52 5.52 4.52
C TYR A 4 16.64 5.03 5.67
N LYS A 5 16.41 5.86 6.68
CA LYS A 5 15.44 5.59 7.76
C LYS A 5 14.05 5.30 7.21
N GLU A 6 13.52 6.21 6.39
CA GLU A 6 12.19 6.05 5.79
C GLU A 6 12.11 4.84 4.85
N LYS A 7 13.13 4.65 3.99
CA LYS A 7 13.19 3.49 3.07
C LYS A 7 13.18 2.16 3.83
N MET A 8 13.97 2.08 4.90
CA MET A 8 14.10 0.90 5.76
C MET A 8 12.76 0.54 6.42
N LEU A 9 12.13 1.52 7.06
CA LEU A 9 10.86 1.34 7.74
C LEU A 9 9.73 0.98 6.75
N ILE A 10 9.66 1.64 5.59
CA ILE A 10 8.69 1.31 4.52
C ILE A 10 8.85 -0.15 4.08
N LEU A 11 10.08 -0.61 3.77
CA LEU A 11 10.32 -1.99 3.34
C LEU A 11 9.89 -3.01 4.40
N LEU A 12 10.19 -2.74 5.67
CA LEU A 12 9.81 -3.62 6.78
C LEU A 12 8.29 -3.68 6.96
N VAL A 13 7.62 -2.52 6.98
CA VAL A 13 6.17 -2.43 7.11
C VAL A 13 5.47 -3.10 5.93
N GLU A 14 5.90 -2.86 4.70
CA GLU A 14 5.30 -3.51 3.52
C GLU A 14 5.47 -5.04 3.54
N LYS A 15 6.63 -5.55 3.97
CA LYS A 15 6.83 -7.00 4.14
C LYS A 15 5.91 -7.57 5.22
N TYR A 16 5.74 -6.86 6.34
CA TYR A 16 4.83 -7.26 7.40
C TYR A 16 3.38 -7.31 6.88
N ARG A 17 2.91 -6.24 6.26
CA ARG A 17 1.53 -6.11 5.74
C ARG A 17 1.20 -7.12 4.63
N LYS A 18 2.18 -7.56 3.86
CA LYS A 18 2.05 -8.65 2.87
C LYS A 18 2.10 -10.05 3.50
N SER A 19 2.52 -10.18 4.75
CA SER A 19 2.67 -11.46 5.44
C SER A 19 1.34 -11.98 5.99
N LYS A 20 1.28 -13.29 6.24
CA LYS A 20 0.14 -13.92 6.93
C LYS A 20 0.02 -13.51 8.40
N LYS A 21 1.04 -12.89 8.98
CA LYS A 21 1.00 -12.36 10.35
C LYS A 21 0.00 -11.22 10.49
N ASP A 22 -0.01 -10.30 9.53
CA ASP A 22 -0.93 -9.16 9.53
C ASP A 22 -2.42 -9.59 9.46
N SER A 23 -2.71 -10.75 8.87
CA SER A 23 -4.06 -11.33 8.85
C SER A 23 -4.38 -12.22 10.06
N GLY A 24 -3.43 -12.42 10.98
CA GLY A 24 -3.61 -13.29 12.14
C GLY A 24 -3.69 -14.79 11.82
N THR A 25 -3.43 -15.19 10.58
CA THR A 25 -3.60 -16.58 10.12
C THR A 25 -2.31 -17.43 10.21
N ASN A 26 -1.20 -16.85 10.67
CA ASN A 26 0.09 -17.55 10.71
C ASN A 26 0.43 -18.05 12.11
N VAL A 27 0.64 -19.36 12.23
CA VAL A 27 1.09 -20.04 13.45
C VAL A 27 2.64 -19.99 13.56
N ILE A 28 3.37 -19.74 12.48
CA ILE A 28 4.85 -19.72 12.46
C ILE A 28 5.36 -18.30 12.64
N CYS A 29 5.87 -17.99 13.82
CA CYS A 29 6.40 -16.69 14.20
C CYS A 29 7.82 -16.41 13.63
N ARG A 30 7.98 -16.36 12.31
CA ARG A 30 9.22 -15.80 11.75
C ARG A 30 9.20 -14.28 11.85
N ARG A 31 10.24 -13.68 12.43
CA ARG A 31 10.38 -12.22 12.53
C ARG A 31 10.44 -11.60 11.13
N THR A 32 9.70 -10.52 10.92
CA THR A 32 9.78 -9.74 9.66
C THR A 32 11.14 -9.08 9.58
N SER A 33 11.85 -9.27 8.46
CA SER A 33 13.21 -8.79 8.33
C SER A 33 13.60 -8.42 6.91
N ILE A 34 14.60 -7.55 6.81
CA ILE A 34 15.28 -7.17 5.56
C ILE A 34 16.79 -7.35 5.73
N SER A 35 17.48 -7.45 4.60
CA SER A 35 18.94 -7.33 4.54
C SER A 35 19.31 -5.90 4.17
N PRO A 36 20.43 -5.33 4.68
CA PRO A 36 20.92 -4.02 4.27
C PRO A 36 21.15 -3.89 2.75
N VAL A 37 21.45 -5.00 2.06
CA VAL A 37 21.58 -5.04 0.60
C VAL A 37 20.30 -4.65 -0.15
N GLU A 38 19.12 -4.79 0.49
CA GLU A 38 17.85 -4.33 -0.07
C GLU A 38 17.73 -2.79 -0.08
N LEU A 39 18.51 -2.12 0.77
CA LEU A 39 18.59 -0.65 0.85
C LEU A 39 19.70 -0.11 -0.04
N TYR A 40 20.87 -0.73 0.04
CA TYR A 40 22.05 -0.39 -0.75
C TYR A 40 22.69 -1.66 -1.34
N LYS A 41 22.59 -1.84 -2.66
CA LYS A 41 22.99 -3.08 -3.37
C LYS A 41 24.46 -3.48 -3.20
N LYS A 42 25.33 -2.52 -2.87
CA LYS A 42 26.77 -2.73 -2.69
C LYS A 42 27.19 -2.81 -1.22
N TYR A 43 26.24 -2.89 -0.29
CA TYR A 43 26.50 -2.87 1.16
C TYR A 43 27.56 -3.89 1.61
N ASN A 44 27.54 -5.11 1.06
CA ASN A 44 28.48 -6.19 1.42
C ASN A 44 29.55 -6.41 0.34
N LYS A 45 29.82 -5.41 -0.52
CA LYS A 45 30.81 -5.54 -1.60
C LYS A 45 32.05 -4.70 -1.31
N ASN A 46 33.23 -5.20 -1.74
CA ASN A 46 34.51 -4.51 -1.58
C ASN A 46 34.58 -3.16 -2.32
N ASP A 47 33.70 -2.95 -3.33
CA ASP A 47 33.58 -1.70 -4.09
C ASP A 47 32.38 -0.84 -3.60
N GLY A 48 31.85 -1.13 -2.41
CA GLY A 48 30.80 -0.35 -1.77
C GLY A 48 31.31 1.02 -1.30
N ASP A 49 30.47 2.03 -1.45
CA ASP A 49 30.74 3.37 -0.93
C ASP A 49 30.59 3.35 0.60
N LEU A 50 31.65 3.72 1.32
CA LEU A 50 31.68 3.72 2.77
C LEU A 50 30.70 4.72 3.38
N GLU A 51 30.48 5.88 2.74
CA GLU A 51 29.51 6.87 3.23
C GLU A 51 28.07 6.34 3.15
N GLU A 52 27.74 5.61 2.08
CA GLU A 52 26.43 4.98 1.91
C GLU A 52 26.21 3.82 2.91
N ILE A 53 27.26 3.01 3.15
CA ILE A 53 27.22 1.93 4.16
C ILE A 53 27.00 2.51 5.54
N GLU A 54 27.75 3.56 5.90
CA GLU A 54 27.63 4.23 7.19
C GLU A 54 26.25 4.89 7.34
N ALA A 55 25.70 5.50 6.29
CA ALA A 55 24.37 6.09 6.32
C ALA A 55 23.27 5.04 6.57
N VAL A 56 23.41 3.83 6.02
CA VAL A 56 22.49 2.70 6.32
C VAL A 56 22.62 2.26 7.77
N ASN A 57 23.86 2.14 8.29
CA ASN A 57 24.10 1.75 9.68
C ASN A 57 23.53 2.78 10.67
N GLN A 58 23.80 4.06 10.44
CA GLN A 58 23.28 5.16 11.27
C GLN A 58 21.73 5.19 11.26
N ALA A 59 21.11 4.92 10.09
CA ALA A 59 19.66 4.83 10.00
C ALA A 59 19.10 3.64 10.81
N ALA A 60 19.76 2.48 10.77
CA ALA A 60 19.37 1.31 11.56
C ALA A 60 19.51 1.56 13.07
N GLU A 61 20.61 2.17 13.50
CA GLU A 61 20.82 2.55 14.89
C GLU A 61 19.78 3.56 15.38
N ALA A 62 19.46 4.57 14.57
CA ALA A 62 18.42 5.55 14.90
C ALA A 62 17.06 4.88 15.08
N CYS A 63 16.64 4.02 14.13
CA CYS A 63 15.40 3.26 14.24
C CYS A 63 15.39 2.29 15.44
N SER A 64 16.53 1.72 15.79
CA SER A 64 16.66 0.82 16.94
C SER A 64 16.52 1.59 18.27
N ARG A 65 17.09 2.80 18.36
CA ARG A 65 16.90 3.70 19.51
C ARG A 65 15.45 4.14 19.69
N ASP A 66 14.73 4.33 18.58
CA ASP A 66 13.30 4.64 18.58
C ASP A 66 12.44 3.40 18.94
N GLY A 67 13.05 2.21 19.04
CA GLY A 67 12.36 0.96 19.36
C GLY A 67 11.56 0.37 18.19
N PHE A 68 11.78 0.82 16.96
CA PHE A 68 11.04 0.37 15.77
C PHE A 68 11.57 -0.93 15.18
N LEU A 69 12.84 -1.21 15.39
CA LEU A 69 13.51 -2.38 14.87
C LEU A 69 14.63 -2.86 15.79
N THR A 70 15.15 -4.05 15.51
CA THR A 70 16.40 -4.57 16.05
C THR A 70 17.26 -5.07 14.90
N PHE A 71 18.57 -5.19 15.10
CA PHE A 71 19.46 -5.74 14.07
C PHE A 71 20.50 -6.67 14.66
N GLU A 72 21.06 -7.51 13.82
CA GLU A 72 22.16 -8.41 14.14
C GLU A 72 23.36 -8.05 13.25
N ASN A 73 24.56 -8.02 13.85
CA ASN A 73 25.81 -7.78 13.14
C ASN A 73 26.38 -9.07 12.58
N ASN A 74 27.23 -8.96 11.56
CA ASN A 74 27.93 -10.06 10.94
C ASN A 74 29.16 -10.45 11.79
N GLY A 75 28.95 -11.31 12.80
CA GLY A 75 29.98 -11.73 13.73
C GLY A 75 30.53 -10.55 14.56
N PHE A 76 31.85 -10.32 14.50
CA PHE A 76 32.53 -9.20 15.18
C PHE A 76 32.66 -7.95 14.31
N SER A 77 32.10 -7.96 13.11
CA SER A 77 32.09 -6.79 12.20
C SER A 77 31.06 -5.77 12.65
N SER A 78 31.29 -4.50 12.32
CA SER A 78 30.29 -3.43 12.44
C SER A 78 29.22 -3.51 11.33
N GLU A 79 29.36 -4.42 10.37
CA GLU A 79 28.39 -4.62 9.31
C GLU A 79 27.14 -5.29 9.84
N ILE A 80 25.98 -4.75 9.46
CA ILE A 80 24.70 -5.34 9.81
C ILE A 80 24.41 -6.53 8.89
N ALA A 81 24.16 -7.70 9.48
CA ALA A 81 23.76 -8.90 8.74
C ALA A 81 22.27 -8.88 8.41
N LYS A 82 21.44 -8.47 9.38
CA LYS A 82 19.99 -8.52 9.26
C LYS A 82 19.30 -7.51 10.16
N ILE A 83 18.20 -6.95 9.66
CA ILE A 83 17.38 -5.96 10.35
C ILE A 83 15.98 -6.55 10.54
N TYR A 84 15.46 -6.51 11.75
CA TYR A 84 14.18 -7.09 12.13
C TYR A 84 13.20 -6.03 12.62
N LEU A 85 11.98 -6.11 12.14
CA LEU A 85 10.87 -5.28 12.60
C LEU A 85 10.45 -5.67 14.04
N VAL A 86 10.10 -4.68 14.83
CA VAL A 86 9.32 -4.87 16.07
C VAL A 86 7.85 -4.84 15.66
N ASP A 87 7.24 -6.04 15.52
CA ASP A 87 5.90 -6.21 14.92
C ASP A 87 4.82 -5.42 15.67
N GLU A 88 4.96 -5.24 16.99
CA GLU A 88 4.03 -4.49 17.85
C GLU A 88 4.05 -2.97 17.59
N LYS A 89 5.10 -2.48 16.92
CA LYS A 89 5.31 -1.05 16.61
C LYS A 89 4.84 -0.65 15.21
N VAL A 90 4.26 -1.57 14.44
CA VAL A 90 3.90 -1.34 13.03
C VAL A 90 3.00 -0.11 12.86
N GLU A 91 1.98 0.04 13.71
CA GLU A 91 1.04 1.17 13.63
C GLU A 91 1.72 2.51 13.97
N GLU A 92 2.60 2.51 14.97
CA GLU A 92 3.38 3.69 15.35
C GLU A 92 4.37 4.08 14.24
N ILE A 93 5.00 3.08 13.60
CA ILE A 93 5.88 3.30 12.44
C ILE A 93 5.09 3.86 11.26
N GLU A 94 3.89 3.34 10.96
CA GLU A 94 3.04 3.88 9.88
C GLU A 94 2.66 5.33 10.16
N ALA A 95 2.27 5.68 11.40
CA ALA A 95 1.96 7.06 11.77
C ALA A 95 3.18 8.00 11.61
N TYR A 96 4.36 7.53 12.01
CA TYR A 96 5.60 8.26 11.76
C TYR A 96 5.85 8.49 10.27
N LEU A 97 5.72 7.44 9.45
CA LEU A 97 5.94 7.52 8.00
C LEU A 97 4.90 8.39 7.28
N GLU A 98 3.65 8.41 7.74
CA GLU A 98 2.62 9.32 7.21
C GLU A 98 3.04 10.78 7.39
N SER A 99 3.52 11.13 8.58
CA SER A 99 3.94 12.50 8.89
C SER A 99 5.27 12.89 8.21
N ALA A 100 6.24 11.96 8.15
CA ALA A 100 7.58 12.23 7.67
C ALA A 100 7.71 12.26 6.15
N CYS A 101 7.00 11.38 5.44
CA CYS A 101 7.18 11.21 4.00
C CYS A 101 5.87 10.96 3.21
N GLY A 102 4.71 11.17 3.82
CA GLY A 102 3.41 10.99 3.15
C GLY A 102 3.13 9.54 2.77
N TYR A 103 3.63 8.58 3.55
CA TYR A 103 3.31 7.16 3.37
C TYR A 103 1.82 6.93 3.61
N GLU A 104 1.18 6.15 2.74
CA GLU A 104 -0.21 5.75 2.95
C GLU A 104 -0.28 4.45 3.76
N SER A 105 -0.64 4.58 5.05
CA SER A 105 -0.83 3.43 5.93
C SER A 105 -1.95 2.51 5.48
N LYS A 106 -1.95 1.28 5.98
CA LYS A 106 -3.02 0.33 5.72
C LYS A 106 -4.37 0.81 6.28
N SER A 107 -4.35 1.45 7.46
CA SER A 107 -5.55 2.02 8.08
C SER A 107 -6.17 3.12 7.23
N ARG A 108 -5.35 4.02 6.66
CA ARG A 108 -5.79 5.09 5.78
C ARG A 108 -6.40 4.55 4.49
N LYS A 109 -5.75 3.57 3.85
CA LYS A 109 -6.30 2.89 2.67
C LYS A 109 -7.62 2.19 2.98
N ARG A 110 -7.72 1.53 4.15
CA ARG A 110 -8.95 0.90 4.60
C ARG A 110 -10.08 1.91 4.76
N GLN A 111 -9.81 3.01 5.46
CA GLN A 111 -10.78 4.09 5.65
C GLN A 111 -11.27 4.66 4.32
N TYR A 112 -10.37 4.84 3.35
CA TYR A 112 -10.73 5.28 2.01
C TYR A 112 -11.71 4.31 1.34
N VAL A 113 -11.43 3.00 1.38
CA VAL A 113 -12.30 1.97 0.79
C VAL A 113 -13.66 1.91 1.51
N GLU A 114 -13.69 2.05 2.84
CA GLU A 114 -14.93 2.10 3.62
C GLU A 114 -15.79 3.32 3.24
N GLN A 115 -15.18 4.49 3.07
CA GLN A 115 -15.86 5.70 2.60
C GLN A 115 -16.38 5.54 1.16
N MET A 116 -15.61 4.90 0.28
CA MET A 116 -16.03 4.57 -1.08
C MET A 116 -17.25 3.65 -1.05
N ILE A 117 -17.23 2.57 -0.28
CA ILE A 117 -18.37 1.67 -0.10
C ILE A 117 -19.60 2.43 0.39
N ALA A 118 -19.45 3.28 1.40
CA ALA A 118 -20.55 4.07 1.94
C ALA A 118 -21.16 5.04 0.91
N ARG A 119 -20.31 5.59 0.02
CA ARG A 119 -20.73 6.52 -1.04
C ARG A 119 -21.51 5.85 -2.16
N TYR A 120 -21.14 4.62 -2.55
CA TYR A 120 -21.66 3.95 -3.74
C TYR A 120 -22.65 2.82 -3.48
N SER A 121 -22.81 2.37 -2.23
CA SER A 121 -23.86 1.40 -1.87
C SER A 121 -25.26 1.97 -2.03
N GLY A 122 -26.18 1.15 -2.54
CA GLY A 122 -27.59 1.51 -2.73
C GLY A 122 -27.87 2.34 -3.99
N ILE A 123 -26.91 2.49 -4.89
CA ILE A 123 -27.06 3.28 -6.12
C ILE A 123 -27.62 2.41 -7.26
N SER A 124 -27.03 1.22 -7.48
CA SER A 124 -27.46 0.26 -8.49
C SER A 124 -27.09 -1.16 -8.11
N PRO A 125 -27.77 -2.18 -8.66
CA PRO A 125 -27.40 -3.59 -8.42
C PRO A 125 -25.93 -3.91 -8.80
N ALA A 126 -25.39 -3.28 -9.84
CA ALA A 126 -24.00 -3.45 -10.25
C ALA A 126 -23.01 -2.84 -9.24
N ALA A 127 -23.26 -1.61 -8.77
CA ALA A 127 -22.48 -0.96 -7.76
C ALA A 127 -22.53 -1.73 -6.42
N ASP A 128 -23.71 -2.24 -6.05
CA ASP A 128 -23.88 -3.02 -4.82
C ASP A 128 -23.07 -4.32 -4.85
N ARG A 129 -23.08 -5.07 -5.96
CA ARG A 129 -22.24 -6.28 -6.11
C ARG A 129 -20.75 -5.96 -5.89
N GLU A 130 -20.26 -4.87 -6.46
CA GLU A 130 -18.86 -4.47 -6.29
C GLU A 130 -18.56 -3.99 -4.86
N CYS A 131 -19.46 -3.25 -4.24
CA CYS A 131 -19.35 -2.85 -2.83
C CYS A 131 -19.30 -4.07 -1.89
N GLU A 132 -20.15 -5.09 -2.11
CA GLU A 132 -20.11 -6.34 -1.34
C GLU A 132 -18.80 -7.11 -1.55
N ARG A 133 -18.28 -7.15 -2.78
CA ARG A 133 -16.95 -7.72 -3.05
C ARG A 133 -15.85 -7.02 -2.25
N LEU A 134 -15.87 -5.68 -2.21
CA LEU A 134 -14.92 -4.87 -1.45
C LEU A 134 -15.04 -5.14 0.07
N LYS A 135 -16.26 -5.19 0.61
CA LYS A 135 -16.51 -5.55 2.02
C LYS A 135 -15.92 -6.91 2.35
N GLY A 136 -16.11 -7.91 1.48
CA GLY A 136 -15.54 -9.25 1.65
C GLY A 136 -14.01 -9.26 1.73
N ILE A 137 -13.32 -8.40 0.96
CA ILE A 137 -11.87 -8.22 1.02
C ILE A 137 -11.44 -7.57 2.35
N LEU A 138 -12.15 -6.52 2.78
CA LEU A 138 -11.88 -5.84 4.05
C LEU A 138 -12.07 -6.74 5.28
N VAL A 139 -13.07 -7.64 5.26
CA VAL A 139 -13.29 -8.64 6.31
C VAL A 139 -12.10 -9.60 6.45
N GLN A 140 -11.41 -9.90 5.33
CA GLN A 140 -10.18 -10.69 5.35
C GLN A 140 -8.94 -9.90 5.81
N ASN A 141 -9.12 -8.69 6.32
CA ASN A 141 -8.05 -7.77 6.70
C ASN A 141 -7.09 -7.42 5.55
N LYS A 142 -7.60 -7.41 4.30
CA LYS A 142 -6.85 -7.06 3.09
C LYS A 142 -7.34 -5.74 2.51
N ILE A 143 -6.47 -5.08 1.75
CA ILE A 143 -6.83 -3.89 0.95
C ILE A 143 -6.83 -4.31 -0.53
N PRO A 144 -7.86 -3.95 -1.31
CA PRO A 144 -7.87 -4.20 -2.75
C PRO A 144 -6.70 -3.47 -3.43
N ASN A 145 -5.94 -4.17 -4.27
CA ASN A 145 -4.74 -3.60 -4.91
C ASN A 145 -5.05 -2.41 -5.83
N SER A 146 -6.24 -2.40 -6.45
CA SER A 146 -6.67 -1.40 -7.43
C SER A 146 -7.87 -0.58 -6.95
N TYR A 147 -7.97 -0.30 -5.64
CA TYR A 147 -9.15 0.37 -5.09
C TYR A 147 -9.43 1.75 -5.71
N LEU A 148 -8.39 2.50 -6.12
CA LEU A 148 -8.57 3.78 -6.81
C LEU A 148 -9.22 3.59 -8.20
N GLN A 149 -8.79 2.58 -8.96
CA GLN A 149 -9.40 2.26 -10.24
C GLN A 149 -10.83 1.74 -10.07
N THR A 150 -11.09 0.97 -9.00
CA THR A 150 -12.44 0.52 -8.66
C THR A 150 -13.37 1.72 -8.39
N GLU A 151 -12.88 2.78 -7.74
CA GLU A 151 -13.68 4.00 -7.56
C GLU A 151 -14.05 4.64 -8.90
N GLU A 152 -13.12 4.69 -9.86
CA GLU A 152 -13.42 5.23 -11.19
C GLU A 152 -14.50 4.39 -11.91
N VAL A 153 -14.48 3.07 -11.75
CA VAL A 153 -15.54 2.20 -12.27
C VAL A 153 -16.88 2.48 -11.59
N LEU A 154 -16.91 2.63 -10.26
CA LEU A 154 -18.13 2.96 -9.51
C LEU A 154 -18.71 4.32 -9.89
N LYS A 155 -17.87 5.33 -10.21
CA LYS A 155 -18.31 6.62 -10.76
C LYS A 155 -19.06 6.43 -12.07
N ALA A 156 -18.51 5.61 -12.98
CA ALA A 156 -19.15 5.33 -14.27
C ALA A 156 -20.48 4.58 -14.09
N LEU A 157 -20.54 3.54 -13.25
CA LEU A 157 -21.78 2.82 -12.94
C LEU A 157 -22.85 3.76 -12.38
N THR A 158 -22.46 4.65 -11.46
CA THR A 158 -23.37 5.66 -10.89
C THR A 158 -23.90 6.61 -11.94
N PHE A 159 -23.06 7.05 -12.87
CA PHE A 159 -23.47 7.92 -13.97
C PHE A 159 -24.45 7.22 -14.90
N ILE A 160 -24.16 5.98 -15.30
CA ILE A 160 -25.01 5.19 -16.19
C ILE A 160 -26.40 4.98 -15.57
N GLU A 161 -26.46 4.66 -14.28
CA GLU A 161 -27.73 4.44 -13.56
C GLU A 161 -28.62 5.69 -13.49
N LYS A 162 -27.98 6.86 -13.37
CA LYS A 162 -28.68 8.15 -13.26
C LYS A 162 -28.96 8.81 -14.60
N ASN A 163 -28.34 8.31 -15.66
CA ASN A 163 -28.47 8.90 -16.99
C ASN A 163 -29.67 8.31 -17.75
N GLU A 164 -30.62 9.15 -18.10
CA GLU A 164 -31.84 8.78 -18.82
C GLU A 164 -31.72 8.99 -20.35
N THR A 165 -30.64 9.63 -20.80
CA THR A 165 -30.48 10.01 -22.22
C THR A 165 -29.38 9.19 -22.89
N PRO A 166 -29.57 8.73 -24.14
CA PRO A 166 -28.52 8.09 -24.91
C PRO A 166 -27.33 9.04 -25.11
N LEU A 167 -26.13 8.55 -24.82
CA LEU A 167 -24.88 9.31 -25.01
C LEU A 167 -23.83 8.46 -25.75
N TYR A 168 -22.99 9.10 -26.52
CA TYR A 168 -21.80 8.44 -27.02
C TYR A 168 -20.78 8.22 -25.88
N VAL A 169 -19.96 7.16 -26.00
CA VAL A 169 -18.96 6.80 -24.98
C VAL A 169 -18.04 7.97 -24.63
N ARG A 170 -17.63 8.75 -25.63
CA ARG A 170 -16.75 9.92 -25.44
C ARG A 170 -17.42 11.09 -24.72
N GLU A 171 -18.73 11.28 -24.94
CA GLU A 171 -19.52 12.29 -24.23
C GLU A 171 -19.68 11.91 -22.77
N ALA A 172 -20.06 10.65 -22.50
CA ALA A 172 -20.12 10.11 -21.14
C ALA A 172 -18.76 10.21 -20.43
N SER A 173 -17.66 9.87 -21.12
CA SER A 173 -16.31 9.99 -20.57
C SER A 173 -15.96 11.43 -20.17
N MET A 174 -16.33 12.38 -20.99
CA MET A 174 -16.10 13.82 -20.68
C MET A 174 -16.93 14.26 -19.47
N MET A 175 -18.16 13.80 -19.35
CA MET A 175 -19.06 14.15 -18.23
C MET A 175 -18.61 13.53 -16.91
N ILE A 176 -18.11 12.29 -16.92
CA ILE A 176 -17.68 11.56 -15.73
C ILE A 176 -16.29 11.98 -15.25
N TYR A 177 -15.36 12.12 -16.21
CA TYR A 177 -13.93 12.23 -15.91
C TYR A 177 -13.26 13.51 -16.39
N GLY A 178 -13.97 14.35 -17.16
CA GLY A 178 -13.39 15.54 -17.80
C GLY A 178 -12.41 15.21 -18.94
N SER A 179 -12.37 13.96 -19.39
CA SER A 179 -11.53 13.47 -20.49
C SER A 179 -12.34 12.60 -21.45
N SER A 180 -12.30 12.90 -22.74
CA SER A 180 -13.12 12.19 -23.75
C SER A 180 -12.73 10.74 -24.00
N LYS A 181 -11.52 10.32 -23.57
CA LYS A 181 -11.00 8.97 -23.83
C LYS A 181 -10.89 8.12 -22.58
N TYR A 182 -10.95 8.71 -21.38
CA TYR A 182 -10.64 7.99 -20.14
C TYR A 182 -11.51 6.76 -19.91
N LEU A 183 -12.83 6.87 -20.16
CA LEU A 183 -13.76 5.75 -20.03
C LEU A 183 -13.35 4.58 -20.94
N GLU A 184 -13.12 4.88 -22.23
CA GLU A 184 -12.75 3.88 -23.24
C GLU A 184 -11.42 3.17 -22.91
N GLU A 185 -10.41 3.94 -22.49
CA GLU A 185 -9.05 3.45 -22.28
C GLU A 185 -8.85 2.76 -20.91
N ASN A 186 -9.64 3.10 -19.88
CA ASN A 186 -9.34 2.67 -18.51
C ASN A 186 -10.44 1.89 -17.80
N THR A 187 -11.72 2.13 -18.07
CA THR A 187 -12.80 1.61 -17.24
C THR A 187 -13.92 0.91 -18.00
N LEU A 188 -14.05 1.10 -19.31
CA LEU A 188 -15.17 0.59 -20.10
C LEU A 188 -15.35 -0.92 -20.00
N GLU A 189 -14.27 -1.69 -20.16
CA GLU A 189 -14.30 -3.14 -20.05
C GLU A 189 -14.82 -3.60 -18.68
N SER A 190 -14.30 -2.97 -17.62
CA SER A 190 -14.71 -3.29 -16.25
C SER A 190 -16.17 -2.92 -15.99
N VAL A 191 -16.63 -1.80 -16.52
CA VAL A 191 -18.04 -1.36 -16.42
C VAL A 191 -18.96 -2.33 -17.14
N CYS A 192 -18.64 -2.72 -18.39
CA CYS A 192 -19.43 -3.67 -19.16
C CYS A 192 -19.51 -5.06 -18.50
N ASN A 193 -18.45 -5.49 -17.82
CA ASN A 193 -18.44 -6.76 -17.11
C ASN A 193 -19.28 -6.76 -15.81
N LEU A 194 -19.59 -5.60 -15.27
CA LEU A 194 -20.40 -5.46 -14.04
C LEU A 194 -21.88 -5.20 -14.32
N LEU A 195 -22.24 -4.65 -15.48
CA LEU A 195 -23.62 -4.46 -15.93
C LEU A 195 -24.24 -5.79 -16.37
#